data_e6c3c69d5bf1dabdb1e262c903b4071e
#
_entry.id   e6c3c69d5bf1dabdb1e262c903b4071e
#
_cell.length_a   1.000
_cell.length_b   1.000
_cell.length_c   1.000
_cell.angle_alpha   90.00
_cell.angle_beta   90.00
_cell.angle_gamma   90.00
#
_symmetry.space_group_name_H-M   'P 1'
#
loop_
_entity.id
_entity.type
_entity.pdbx_description
1 polymer ?
#
loop_
_entity_poly.entity_id
_entity_poly.type
_entity_poly.pdbx_seq_one_letter_code
_entity_poly.pdbx_strand_id
1 'polypeptide(L)'
;MIERWTAGAAQDYRWFSRREPKIETRIDRLLADIRRHPFGGIGKPEPLRGTLAGWWSRRITGEHRLVYRKGTARELQIAQCRYHY
;
A
#
# COMPACT_ATOMS: atom_id res chain seq x y z
N MET A 1 -12.91 0.85 -6.05
CA MET A 1 -12.76 0.86 -4.57
C MET A 1 -12.53 2.27 -4.07
N ILE A 2 -13.11 2.58 -2.93
CA ILE A 2 -12.86 3.85 -2.26
C ILE A 2 -11.59 3.69 -1.43
N GLU A 3 -10.61 4.54 -1.64
CA GLU A 3 -9.36 4.51 -0.89
C GLU A 3 -9.48 5.34 0.38
N ARG A 4 -9.07 4.75 1.49
CA ARG A 4 -8.96 5.45 2.76
C ARG A 4 -7.52 5.36 3.25
N TRP A 5 -6.88 6.51 3.33
CA TRP A 5 -5.49 6.64 3.72
C TRP A 5 -5.39 7.12 5.16
N THR A 6 -4.49 6.54 5.94
CA THR A 6 -4.13 7.16 7.21
C THR A 6 -3.43 8.49 6.91
N ALA A 7 -3.45 9.40 7.88
CA ALA A 7 -2.77 10.68 7.72
C ALA A 7 -1.28 10.50 7.42
N GLY A 8 -0.63 9.54 8.10
CA GLY A 8 0.78 9.26 7.88
C GLY A 8 1.06 8.70 6.48
N ALA A 9 0.24 7.78 6.01
CA ALA A 9 0.41 7.20 4.68
C ALA A 9 0.20 8.26 3.60
N ALA A 10 -0.82 9.10 3.74
CA ALA A 10 -1.08 10.18 2.79
C ALA A 10 0.07 11.18 2.75
N GLN A 11 0.63 11.51 3.90
CA GLN A 11 1.76 12.41 4.01
C GLN A 11 2.99 11.83 3.31
N ASP A 12 3.27 10.55 3.52
CA ASP A 12 4.40 9.87 2.90
C ASP A 12 4.24 9.76 1.38
N TYR A 13 3.02 9.50 0.92
CA TYR A 13 2.75 9.47 -0.52
C TYR A 13 3.05 10.83 -1.15
N ARG A 14 2.61 11.93 -0.52
CA ARG A 14 2.90 13.29 -1.00
C ARG A 14 4.39 13.60 -0.99
N TRP A 15 5.12 13.08 0.01
CA TRP A 15 6.56 13.23 0.09
C TRP A 15 7.23 12.58 -1.13
N PHE A 16 6.83 11.36 -1.50
CA PHE A 16 7.35 10.69 -2.69
C PHE A 16 6.97 11.44 -3.97
N SER A 17 5.74 11.93 -4.07
CA SER A 17 5.29 12.69 -5.23
C SER A 17 6.22 13.87 -5.55
N ARG A 18 6.71 14.52 -4.52
CA ARG A 18 7.56 15.69 -4.67
C ARG A 18 9.02 15.34 -4.93
N ARG A 19 9.50 14.25 -4.36
CA ARG A 19 10.94 13.95 -4.31
C ARG A 19 11.35 12.75 -5.12
N GLU A 20 10.47 11.77 -5.28
CA GLU A 20 10.81 10.51 -5.94
C GLU A 20 9.64 10.03 -6.81
N PRO A 21 9.45 10.68 -7.97
CA PRO A 21 8.31 10.35 -8.84
C PRO A 21 8.25 8.89 -9.28
N LYS A 22 9.38 8.22 -9.37
CA LYS A 22 9.40 6.80 -9.73
C LYS A 22 8.74 5.94 -8.65
N ILE A 23 8.90 6.33 -7.39
CA ILE A 23 8.27 5.62 -6.27
C ILE A 23 6.78 5.89 -6.28
N GLU A 24 6.37 7.13 -6.51
CA GLU A 24 4.95 7.47 -6.68
C GLU A 24 4.30 6.59 -7.75
N THR A 25 4.94 6.51 -8.92
CA THR A 25 4.45 5.69 -10.03
C THR A 25 4.32 4.22 -9.62
N ARG A 26 5.31 3.71 -8.88
CA ARG A 26 5.28 2.32 -8.40
C ARG A 26 4.11 2.10 -7.45
N ILE A 27 3.88 3.03 -6.52
CA ILE A 27 2.75 2.94 -5.59
C ILE A 27 1.44 2.93 -6.36
N ASP A 28 1.29 3.81 -7.34
CA ASP A 28 0.07 3.89 -8.16
C ASP A 28 -0.18 2.58 -8.90
N ARG A 29 0.86 1.95 -9.42
CA ARG A 29 0.74 0.65 -10.09
C ARG A 29 0.31 -0.45 -9.12
N LEU A 30 0.87 -0.45 -7.92
CA LEU A 30 0.47 -1.41 -6.89
C LEU A 30 -1.00 -1.23 -6.51
N LEU A 31 -1.44 0.00 -6.32
CA LEU A 31 -2.85 0.28 -6.00
C LEU A 31 -3.79 -0.17 -7.10
N ALA A 32 -3.43 0.06 -8.36
CA ALA A 32 -4.22 -0.40 -9.49
C ALA A 32 -4.32 -1.92 -9.52
N ASP A 33 -3.22 -2.61 -9.23
CA ASP A 33 -3.21 -4.07 -9.21
C ASP A 33 -4.02 -4.62 -8.03
N ILE A 34 -3.94 -3.98 -6.86
CA ILE A 34 -4.72 -4.37 -5.69
C ILE A 34 -6.22 -4.30 -5.97
N ARG A 35 -6.67 -3.29 -6.70
CA ARG A 35 -8.09 -3.17 -7.06
C ARG A 35 -8.59 -4.35 -7.87
N ARG A 36 -7.71 -4.94 -8.68
CA ARG A 36 -8.04 -6.12 -9.49
C ARG A 36 -7.85 -7.41 -8.72
N HIS A 37 -6.77 -7.48 -7.95
CA HIS A 37 -6.34 -8.70 -7.27
C HIS A 37 -5.85 -8.37 -5.87
N PRO A 38 -6.75 -8.21 -4.89
CA PRO A 38 -6.35 -7.78 -3.54
C PRO A 38 -5.34 -8.69 -2.85
N PHE A 39 -5.34 -9.97 -3.19
CA PHE A 39 -4.52 -10.97 -2.50
C PHE A 39 -3.51 -11.67 -3.40
N GLY A 40 -3.33 -11.20 -4.60
CA GLY A 40 -2.36 -11.74 -5.55
C GLY A 40 -1.80 -10.63 -6.42
N GLY A 41 -0.90 -10.97 -7.33
CA GLY A 41 -0.37 -10.02 -8.30
C GLY A 41 1.03 -9.53 -7.99
N ILE A 42 1.32 -8.29 -8.41
CA ILE A 42 2.69 -7.75 -8.36
C ILE A 42 3.10 -7.31 -6.95
N GLY A 43 4.40 -7.22 -6.71
CA GLY A 43 4.94 -6.70 -5.46
C GLY A 43 4.98 -7.70 -4.31
N LYS A 44 4.86 -8.99 -4.60
CA LYS A 44 4.90 -10.07 -3.61
C LYS A 44 3.92 -9.83 -2.46
N PRO A 45 2.60 -9.83 -2.73
CA PRO A 45 1.62 -9.62 -1.65
C PRO A 45 1.74 -10.69 -0.58
N GLU A 46 1.80 -10.26 0.69
CA GLU A 46 1.92 -11.13 1.84
C GLU A 46 0.96 -10.72 2.95
N PRO A 47 0.25 -11.68 3.57
CA PRO A 47 -0.52 -11.37 4.76
C PRO A 47 0.41 -11.14 5.93
N LEU A 48 0.09 -10.14 6.76
CA LEU A 48 0.88 -9.81 7.94
C LEU A 48 0.35 -10.55 9.17
N ARG A 49 1.17 -10.62 10.22
CA ARG A 49 0.87 -11.36 11.44
C ARG A 49 0.96 -10.44 12.66
N GLY A 50 0.64 -11.00 13.82
CA GLY A 50 0.73 -10.28 15.09
C GLY A 50 -0.24 -9.12 15.15
N THR A 51 0.23 -7.96 15.56
CA THR A 51 -0.60 -6.76 15.69
C THR A 51 -1.13 -6.25 14.36
N LEU A 52 -0.53 -6.69 13.25
CA LEU A 52 -0.95 -6.32 11.90
C LEU A 52 -1.74 -7.42 11.20
N ALA A 53 -2.22 -8.42 11.95
CA ALA A 53 -3.05 -9.48 11.38
C ALA A 53 -4.27 -8.87 10.68
N GLY A 54 -4.57 -9.37 9.49
CA GLY A 54 -5.65 -8.83 8.66
C GLY A 54 -5.18 -7.81 7.63
N TRP A 55 -3.98 -7.28 7.79
CA TRP A 55 -3.34 -6.39 6.83
C TRP A 55 -2.44 -7.19 5.89
N TRP A 56 -2.14 -6.61 4.73
CA TRP A 56 -1.27 -7.18 3.72
C TRP A 56 -0.18 -6.18 3.38
N SER A 57 0.93 -6.67 2.86
CA SER A 57 1.98 -5.79 2.36
C SER A 57 2.38 -6.16 0.94
N ARG A 58 2.82 -5.16 0.18
CA ARG A 58 3.47 -5.34 -1.11
C ARG A 58 4.74 -4.53 -1.16
N ARG A 59 5.73 -5.01 -1.89
CA ARG A 59 6.99 -4.30 -2.05
C ARG A 59 6.83 -3.12 -2.99
N ILE A 60 7.19 -1.95 -2.51
CA ILE A 60 7.36 -0.76 -3.34
C ILE A 60 8.78 -0.78 -3.88
N THR A 61 9.77 -0.83 -2.96
CA THR A 61 11.20 -0.98 -3.25
C THR A 61 11.77 -1.96 -2.21
N GLY A 62 13.08 -2.18 -2.23
CA GLY A 62 13.73 -2.96 -1.19
C GLY A 62 13.56 -2.35 0.21
N GLU A 63 13.42 -1.03 0.28
CA GLU A 63 13.32 -0.28 1.53
C GLU A 63 11.88 -0.02 1.97
N HIS A 64 10.95 0.12 1.03
CA HIS A 64 9.60 0.57 1.32
C HIS A 64 8.56 -0.49 1.04
N ARG A 65 7.51 -0.51 1.87
CA ARG A 65 6.38 -1.42 1.74
C ARG A 65 5.08 -0.64 1.75
N LEU A 66 4.13 -1.11 0.95
CA LEU A 66 2.75 -0.65 0.97
C LEU A 66 1.95 -1.60 1.87
N VAL A 67 1.41 -1.07 2.96
CA VAL A 67 0.59 -1.86 3.90
C VAL A 67 -0.85 -1.46 3.69
N TYR A 68 -1.68 -2.44 3.39
CA TYR A 68 -3.08 -2.18 3.02
C TYR A 68 -3.98 -3.29 3.56
N ARG A 69 -5.27 -2.98 3.57
CA ARG A 69 -6.31 -3.93 3.94
C ARG A 69 -7.56 -3.65 3.12
N LYS A 70 -8.18 -4.71 2.61
CA LYS A 70 -9.48 -4.58 1.98
C LYS A 70 -10.51 -4.45 3.10
N GLY A 71 -11.18 -3.31 3.17
CA GLY A 71 -12.24 -3.08 4.13
C GLY A 71 -13.55 -3.69 3.66
N THR A 72 -14.64 -3.25 4.28
CA THR A 72 -15.97 -3.72 3.90
C THR A 72 -16.33 -3.20 2.52
N ALA A 73 -17.12 -3.99 1.78
CA ALA A 73 -17.65 -3.63 0.47
C ALA A 73 -16.57 -3.17 -0.50
N ARG A 74 -16.50 -1.88 -0.83
CA ARG A 74 -15.62 -1.34 -1.86
C ARG A 74 -14.48 -0.52 -1.29
N GLU A 75 -14.14 -0.73 -0.03
CA GLU A 75 -13.15 0.08 0.64
C GLU A 75 -11.76 -0.55 0.57
N LEU A 76 -10.74 0.25 0.31
CA LEU A 76 -9.35 -0.11 0.40
C LEU A 76 -8.68 0.83 1.41
N GLN A 77 -8.14 0.28 2.47
CA GLN A 77 -7.48 1.04 3.52
C GLN A 77 -5.98 0.96 3.34
N ILE A 78 -5.30 2.11 3.34
CA ILE A 78 -3.86 2.19 3.23
C ILE A 78 -3.28 2.75 4.52
N ALA A 79 -2.47 1.95 5.22
CA ALA A 79 -1.91 2.31 6.51
C ALA A 79 -0.49 2.84 6.42
N GLN A 80 0.26 2.43 5.40
CA GLN A 80 1.67 2.77 5.30
C GLN A 80 2.14 2.64 3.86
N CYS A 81 3.04 3.52 3.42
CA CYS A 81 3.68 3.37 2.12
C CYS A 81 5.16 3.77 2.16
N ARG A 82 5.74 3.87 3.33
CA ARG A 82 7.15 4.25 3.50
C ARG A 82 7.76 3.39 4.58
N TYR A 83 9.03 2.95 4.34
CA TYR A 83 9.79 2.06 5.20
C TYR A 83 9.13 0.70 5.41
N HIS A 84 9.67 -0.08 6.33
CA HIS A 84 9.11 -1.37 6.75
C HIS A 84 8.19 -1.16 7.95
N TYR A 85 7.31 -2.09 8.12
CA TYR A 85 6.44 -2.17 9.29
C TYR A 85 7.15 -2.91 10.42
#